data_dfae4bdec801efbb29840cc749c90e4d
#
_entry.id   dfae4bdec801efbb29840cc749c90e4d
#
_cell.length_a   1.000
_cell.length_b   1.000
_cell.length_c   1.000
_cell.angle_alpha   90.00
_cell.angle_beta   90.00
_cell.angle_gamma   90.00
#
_symmetry.space_group_name_H-M   'P 1'
#
loop_
_entity.id
_entity.type
_entity.pdbx_description
1 polymer ?
#
loop_
_entity_poly.entity_id
_entity_poly.type
_entity_poly.pdbx_seq_one_letter_code
_entity_poly.pdbx_strand_id
1 'polypeptide(L)'
;MGGIDPLFDTVEAWKNGPVIPSVYYSFKHYNAMAIATKSSGKYYPYNELEVEIPTLKDMDIKDVADFVWGRYKNYSDIELVDMLHRKGTPWFLCYKEGKNNIIPDLYTKAFYKKLIRLWKAKTQKTLTSKPMLLK
;
A
#
# COMPACT_ATOMS: atom_id res chain seq x y z
N MET A 1 -17.45 14.85 -3.58
CA MET A 1 -16.76 14.06 -2.56
C MET A 1 -15.28 14.34 -2.65
N GLY A 2 -14.75 15.06 -1.71
CA GLY A 2 -13.33 15.09 -1.52
C GLY A 2 -12.84 13.65 -1.35
N GLY A 3 -11.94 13.20 -2.23
CA GLY A 3 -11.22 11.98 -1.94
C GLY A 3 -10.61 12.13 -0.57
N ILE A 4 -10.48 11.03 0.16
CA ILE A 4 -9.66 10.98 1.36
C ILE A 4 -8.35 11.68 1.00
N ASP A 5 -8.04 12.76 1.70
CA ASP A 5 -6.75 13.39 1.52
C ASP A 5 -5.67 12.33 1.73
N PRO A 6 -4.74 12.15 0.79
CA PRO A 6 -3.66 11.21 1.00
C PRO A 6 -3.01 11.56 2.33
N LEU A 7 -2.72 10.54 3.10
CA LEU A 7 -1.88 10.68 4.28
C LEU A 7 -0.77 11.67 3.90
N PHE A 8 -0.67 12.79 4.61
CA PHE A 8 0.15 13.96 4.27
C PHE A 8 1.66 13.67 4.12
N ASP A 9 1.99 12.58 3.44
CA ASP A 9 3.34 12.12 3.24
C ASP A 9 3.66 11.96 1.75
N THR A 10 4.86 12.39 1.40
CA THR A 10 5.38 12.27 0.05
C THR A 10 5.81 10.83 -0.22
N VAL A 11 5.46 10.29 -1.37
CA VAL A 11 5.94 9.01 -1.87
C VAL A 11 7.04 9.23 -2.90
N GLU A 12 8.16 8.56 -2.76
CA GLU A 12 9.30 8.65 -3.66
C GLU A 12 9.55 7.33 -4.38
N ALA A 13 10.00 7.40 -5.63
CA ALA A 13 10.38 6.25 -6.43
C ALA A 13 11.85 5.89 -6.17
N TRP A 14 12.07 4.97 -5.25
CA TRP A 14 13.40 4.45 -4.92
C TRP A 14 13.72 3.20 -5.75
N LYS A 15 14.98 2.76 -5.72
CA LYS A 15 15.45 1.61 -6.50
C LYS A 15 14.61 0.34 -6.32
N ASN A 16 14.17 0.05 -5.12
CA ASN A 16 13.43 -1.18 -4.79
C ASN A 16 11.91 -0.98 -4.68
N GLY A 17 11.39 0.16 -5.11
CA GLY A 17 9.96 0.44 -5.12
C GLY A 17 9.59 1.82 -4.59
N PRO A 18 8.30 2.11 -4.51
CA PRO A 18 7.81 3.34 -3.90
C PRO A 18 8.03 3.32 -2.39
N VAL A 19 8.51 4.41 -1.84
CA VAL A 19 8.84 4.56 -0.42
C VAL A 19 8.23 5.84 0.12
N ILE A 20 7.68 5.76 1.32
CA ILE A 20 7.37 6.93 2.15
C ILE A 20 8.57 7.15 3.07
N PRO A 21 9.42 8.17 2.84
CA PRO A 21 10.69 8.33 3.58
C PRO A 21 10.51 8.40 5.09
N SER A 22 9.47 9.09 5.57
CA SER A 22 9.18 9.18 7.00
C SER A 22 8.98 7.81 7.64
N VAL A 23 8.21 6.93 7.00
CA VAL A 23 7.99 5.56 7.45
C VAL A 23 9.27 4.72 7.37
N TYR A 24 9.98 4.81 6.25
CA TYR A 24 11.23 4.08 6.06
C TYR A 24 12.25 4.40 7.17
N TYR A 25 12.48 5.66 7.45
CA TYR A 25 13.44 6.07 8.48
C TYR A 25 12.98 5.74 9.89
N SER A 26 11.68 5.73 10.17
CA SER A 26 11.14 5.31 11.46
C SER A 26 11.43 3.85 11.78
N PHE A 27 11.47 2.98 10.77
CA PHE A 27 11.66 1.54 10.96
C PHE A 27 13.02 0.99 10.47
N LYS A 28 13.88 1.85 9.95
CA LYS A 28 15.18 1.45 9.38
C LYS A 28 16.06 0.66 10.36
N HIS A 29 15.98 0.95 11.64
CA HIS A 29 16.79 0.29 12.67
C HIS A 29 16.48 -1.21 12.84
N TYR A 30 15.31 -1.67 12.39
CA TYR A 30 14.99 -3.10 12.38
C TYR A 30 15.80 -3.86 11.33
N ASN A 31 16.38 -3.20 10.33
CA ASN A 31 17.09 -3.83 9.21
C ASN A 31 16.27 -4.95 8.56
N ALA A 32 16.81 -6.16 8.51
CA ALA A 32 16.12 -7.35 8.01
C ALA A 32 15.33 -8.12 9.08
N MET A 33 15.29 -7.61 10.30
CA MET A 33 14.54 -8.25 11.39
C MET A 33 13.05 -7.95 11.26
N ALA A 34 12.21 -8.87 11.73
CA ALA A 34 10.78 -8.65 11.80
C ALA A 34 10.44 -7.45 12.70
N ILE A 35 9.56 -6.59 12.23
CA ILE A 35 8.98 -5.54 13.05
C ILE A 35 7.95 -6.22 13.96
N ALA A 36 8.33 -6.39 15.22
CA ALA A 36 7.50 -7.06 16.20
C ALA A 36 6.94 -6.03 17.19
N THR A 37 5.67 -6.17 17.50
CA THR A 37 5.06 -5.51 18.66
C THR A 37 5.24 -6.40 19.88
N LYS A 38 5.59 -5.80 21.01
CA LYS A 38 5.49 -6.53 22.29
C LYS A 38 4.04 -6.86 22.60
N SER A 39 3.81 -7.84 23.45
CA SER A 39 2.47 -8.23 23.93
C SER A 39 1.65 -7.06 24.51
N SER A 40 2.31 -5.97 24.87
CA SER A 40 1.72 -4.71 25.32
C SER A 40 1.13 -3.83 24.21
N GLY A 41 1.22 -4.24 22.94
CA GLY A 41 0.78 -3.42 21.79
C GLY A 41 1.67 -2.21 21.50
N LYS A 42 2.93 -2.25 21.93
CA LYS A 42 3.90 -1.17 21.73
C LYS A 42 5.00 -1.57 20.75
N TYR A 43 5.52 -0.60 20.01
CA TYR A 43 6.67 -0.78 19.12
C TYR A 43 7.72 0.31 19.37
N TYR A 44 8.94 0.07 18.88
CA TYR A 44 10.06 1.00 19.05
C TYR A 44 10.42 1.64 17.69
N PRO A 45 10.05 2.89 17.45
CA PRO A 45 10.52 3.63 16.28
C PRO A 45 12.02 3.97 16.39
N TYR A 46 12.57 4.61 15.36
CA TYR A 46 14.01 4.88 15.23
C TYR A 46 14.66 5.60 16.42
N ASN A 47 13.90 6.41 17.14
CA ASN A 47 14.40 7.11 18.34
C ASN A 47 14.45 6.27 19.62
N GLU A 48 14.20 4.96 19.50
CA GLU A 48 14.20 3.99 20.61
C GLU A 48 13.15 4.28 21.72
N LEU A 49 12.30 5.27 21.53
CA LEU A 49 11.18 5.52 22.43
C LEU A 49 10.06 4.53 22.16
N GLU A 50 9.55 3.95 23.24
CA GLU A 50 8.40 3.06 23.16
C GLU A 50 7.14 3.87 22.79
N VAL A 51 6.46 3.49 21.73
CA VAL A 51 5.27 4.19 21.23
C VAL A 51 4.11 3.21 21.17
N GLU A 52 2.95 3.64 21.64
CA GLU A 52 1.72 2.87 21.47
C GLU A 52 1.29 2.85 20.00
N ILE A 53 0.79 1.70 19.55
CA ILE A 53 0.21 1.61 18.22
C ILE A 53 -1.06 2.46 18.21
N PRO A 54 -1.13 3.49 17.35
CA PRO A 54 -2.31 4.34 17.31
C PRO A 54 -3.53 3.57 16.82
N THR A 55 -4.67 3.86 17.41
CA THR A 55 -5.96 3.36 16.92
C THR A 55 -6.48 4.31 15.85
N LEU A 56 -6.84 3.78 14.69
CA LEU A 56 -7.48 4.57 13.65
C LEU A 56 -8.88 4.98 14.10
N LYS A 57 -9.09 6.28 14.24
CA LYS A 57 -10.40 6.85 14.65
C LYS A 57 -11.26 7.25 13.45
N ASP A 58 -10.61 7.58 12.33
CA ASP A 58 -11.30 7.87 11.07
C ASP A 58 -11.74 6.56 10.42
N MET A 59 -13.04 6.36 10.32
CA MET A 59 -13.63 5.12 9.79
C MET A 59 -13.35 4.94 8.30
N ASP A 60 -13.26 6.02 7.51
CA ASP A 60 -12.94 5.95 6.09
C ASP A 60 -11.50 5.47 5.88
N ILE A 61 -10.57 5.96 6.67
CA ILE A 61 -9.16 5.51 6.65
C ILE A 61 -9.07 4.04 7.09
N LYS A 62 -9.81 3.67 8.14
CA LYS A 62 -9.85 2.29 8.62
C LYS A 62 -10.38 1.33 7.55
N ASP A 63 -11.45 1.69 6.87
CA ASP A 63 -12.04 0.88 5.80
C ASP A 63 -11.06 0.68 4.64
N VAL A 64 -10.33 1.73 4.25
CA VAL A 64 -9.27 1.63 3.23
C VAL A 64 -8.13 0.72 3.72
N ALA A 65 -7.69 0.85 4.95
CA ALA A 65 -6.64 0.01 5.52
C ALA A 65 -7.07 -1.47 5.57
N ASP A 66 -8.30 -1.74 5.99
CA ASP A 66 -8.86 -3.10 6.05
C ASP A 66 -8.99 -3.70 4.63
N PHE A 67 -9.40 -2.90 3.65
CA PHE A 67 -9.47 -3.32 2.25
C PHE A 67 -8.08 -3.67 1.71
N VAL A 68 -7.10 -2.82 1.92
CA VAL A 68 -5.70 -3.03 1.48
C VAL A 68 -5.12 -4.27 2.15
N TRP A 69 -5.29 -4.40 3.45
CA TRP A 69 -4.84 -5.58 4.19
C TRP A 69 -5.49 -6.86 3.67
N GLY A 70 -6.82 -6.87 3.54
CA GLY A 70 -7.55 -8.02 3.00
C GLY A 70 -7.12 -8.41 1.59
N ARG A 71 -6.74 -7.42 0.77
CA ARG A 71 -6.31 -7.64 -0.62
C ARG A 71 -4.89 -8.21 -0.72
N TYR A 72 -3.97 -7.76 0.13
CA TYR A 72 -2.54 -7.99 -0.05
C TYR A 72 -1.87 -8.83 1.03
N LYS A 73 -2.53 -9.15 2.13
CA LYS A 73 -1.95 -9.88 3.27
C LYS A 73 -1.33 -11.23 2.93
N ASN A 74 -1.77 -11.87 1.85
CA ASN A 74 -1.29 -13.19 1.44
C ASN A 74 -0.15 -13.14 0.40
N TYR A 75 0.24 -11.94 -0.03
CA TYR A 75 1.37 -11.76 -0.92
C TYR A 75 2.67 -11.70 -0.13
N SER A 76 3.72 -12.34 -0.66
CA SER A 76 5.07 -12.16 -0.14
C SER A 76 5.61 -10.75 -0.48
N ASP A 77 6.67 -10.34 0.19
CA ASP A 77 7.40 -9.11 -0.09
C ASP A 77 7.88 -9.04 -1.55
N ILE A 78 8.42 -10.14 -2.07
CA ILE A 78 8.87 -10.25 -3.47
C ILE A 78 7.72 -10.04 -4.45
N GLU A 79 6.58 -10.68 -4.22
CA GLU A 79 5.39 -10.52 -5.07
C GLU A 79 4.86 -9.08 -5.05
N LEU A 80 4.89 -8.42 -3.87
CA LEU A 80 4.51 -7.01 -3.75
C LEU A 80 5.46 -6.11 -4.53
N VAL A 81 6.77 -6.34 -4.42
CA VAL A 81 7.78 -5.59 -5.18
C VAL A 81 7.57 -5.77 -6.69
N ASP A 82 7.38 -7.00 -7.16
CA ASP A 82 7.15 -7.30 -8.57
C ASP A 82 5.89 -6.59 -9.11
N MET A 83 4.81 -6.57 -8.33
CA MET A 83 3.60 -5.85 -8.72
C MET A 83 3.83 -4.34 -8.89
N LEU A 84 4.61 -3.75 -7.99
CA LEU A 84 4.89 -2.31 -8.00
C LEU A 84 5.85 -1.90 -9.13
N HIS A 85 6.70 -2.82 -9.60
CA HIS A 85 7.67 -2.59 -10.68
C HIS A 85 7.10 -2.82 -12.09
N ARG A 86 5.87 -3.28 -12.22
CA ARG A 86 5.26 -3.52 -13.54
C ARG A 86 5.16 -2.24 -14.36
N LYS A 87 5.32 -2.41 -15.68
CA LYS A 87 5.15 -1.30 -16.62
C LYS A 87 3.79 -0.62 -16.44
N GLY A 88 3.81 0.70 -16.40
CA GLY A 88 2.61 1.52 -16.24
C GLY A 88 2.21 1.82 -14.79
N THR A 89 2.89 1.25 -13.81
CA THR A 89 2.69 1.63 -12.40
C THR A 89 3.21 3.03 -12.12
N PRO A 90 2.72 3.71 -11.09
CA PRO A 90 3.24 5.04 -10.70
C PRO A 90 4.75 5.04 -10.46
N TRP A 91 5.28 4.00 -9.84
CA TRP A 91 6.72 3.85 -9.65
C TRP A 91 7.46 3.76 -10.99
N PHE A 92 7.02 2.91 -11.89
CA PHE A 92 7.66 2.73 -13.19
C PHE A 92 7.73 4.03 -14.00
N LEU A 93 6.70 4.85 -13.89
CA LEU A 93 6.63 6.15 -14.61
C LEU A 93 7.58 7.20 -14.02
N CYS A 94 7.89 7.12 -12.74
CA CYS A 94 8.64 8.16 -12.02
C CYS A 94 10.09 7.76 -11.71
N TYR A 95 10.40 6.46 -11.70
CA TYR A 95 11.73 5.98 -11.31
C TYR A 95 12.80 6.39 -12.32
N LYS A 96 13.90 6.89 -11.81
CA LYS A 96 15.16 7.09 -12.52
C LYS A 96 16.31 6.66 -11.62
N GLU A 97 17.25 5.92 -12.18
CA GLU A 97 18.44 5.48 -11.44
C GLU A 97 19.21 6.67 -10.85
N GLY A 98 19.63 6.53 -9.60
CA GLY A 98 20.35 7.57 -8.87
C GLY A 98 19.51 8.75 -8.42
N LYS A 99 18.19 8.72 -8.59
CA LYS A 99 17.26 9.77 -8.16
C LYS A 99 16.10 9.20 -7.36
N ASN A 100 15.71 9.91 -6.32
CA ASN A 100 14.52 9.62 -5.53
C ASN A 100 13.39 10.56 -5.96
N ASN A 101 12.90 10.39 -7.18
CA ASN A 101 11.84 11.24 -7.72
C ASN A 101 10.54 11.07 -6.95
N ILE A 102 9.85 12.16 -6.70
CA ILE A 102 8.51 12.15 -6.10
C ILE A 102 7.53 11.49 -7.07
N ILE A 103 6.69 10.61 -6.54
CA ILE A 103 5.54 10.06 -7.25
C ILE A 103 4.34 10.98 -6.98
N PRO A 104 3.85 11.72 -7.98
CA PRO A 104 2.68 12.58 -7.77
C PRO A 104 1.44 11.77 -7.39
N ASP A 105 0.66 12.26 -6.43
CA ASP A 105 -0.58 11.62 -6.01
C ASP A 105 -1.55 11.36 -7.15
N LEU A 106 -1.55 12.25 -8.15
CA LEU A 106 -2.39 12.10 -9.33
C LEU A 106 -2.11 10.79 -10.08
N TYR A 107 -0.85 10.37 -10.20
CA TYR A 107 -0.47 9.12 -10.85
C TYR A 107 -0.99 7.91 -10.07
N THR A 108 -0.84 7.95 -8.76
CA THR A 108 -1.35 6.90 -7.86
C THR A 108 -2.87 6.80 -7.92
N LYS A 109 -3.57 7.92 -7.84
CA LYS A 109 -5.04 7.97 -7.95
C LYS A 109 -5.52 7.41 -9.28
N ALA A 110 -4.94 7.83 -10.39
CA ALA A 110 -5.34 7.38 -11.74
C ALA A 110 -5.12 5.87 -11.91
N PHE A 111 -3.98 5.36 -11.48
CA PHE A 111 -3.64 3.94 -11.56
C PHE A 111 -4.62 3.08 -10.75
N TYR A 112 -4.86 3.41 -9.49
CA TYR A 112 -5.72 2.61 -8.63
C TYR A 112 -7.21 2.73 -9.00
N LYS A 113 -7.67 3.87 -9.47
CA LYS A 113 -9.03 3.99 -10.03
C LYS A 113 -9.25 3.03 -11.20
N LYS A 114 -8.29 2.94 -12.11
CA LYS A 114 -8.34 2.00 -13.23
C LYS A 114 -8.33 0.55 -12.75
N LEU A 115 -7.45 0.23 -11.80
CA LEU A 115 -7.32 -1.11 -11.25
C LEU A 115 -8.59 -1.58 -10.55
N ILE A 116 -9.20 -0.72 -9.74
CA ILE A 116 -10.46 -1.01 -9.05
C ILE A 116 -11.60 -1.25 -10.06
N ARG A 117 -11.68 -0.47 -11.14
CA ARG A 117 -12.65 -0.70 -12.21
C ARG A 117 -12.48 -2.07 -12.87
N LEU A 118 -11.24 -2.47 -13.12
CA LEU A 118 -10.94 -3.80 -13.69
C LEU A 118 -11.31 -4.93 -12.75
N TRP A 119 -11.07 -4.79 -11.46
CA TRP A 119 -11.48 -5.77 -10.45
C TRP A 119 -13.01 -5.91 -10.38
N LYS A 120 -13.73 -4.78 -10.34
CA LYS A 120 -15.20 -4.78 -10.34
C LYS A 120 -15.77 -5.44 -11.60
N ALA A 121 -15.21 -5.16 -12.77
CA ALA A 121 -15.63 -5.78 -14.03
C ALA A 121 -15.38 -7.30 -14.03
N LYS A 122 -14.26 -7.78 -13.51
CA LYS A 122 -13.97 -9.19 -13.36
C LYS A 122 -14.96 -9.89 -12.42
N THR A 123 -15.26 -9.28 -11.28
CA THR A 123 -16.21 -9.82 -10.30
C THR A 123 -17.60 -9.94 -10.91
N GLN A 124 -18.06 -8.94 -11.65
CA GLN A 124 -19.33 -9.01 -12.35
C GLN A 124 -19.38 -10.12 -13.42
N LYS A 125 -18.32 -10.26 -14.21
CA LYS A 125 -18.21 -11.36 -15.20
C LYS A 125 -18.29 -12.73 -14.52
N THR A 126 -17.62 -12.92 -13.41
CA THR A 126 -17.65 -14.18 -12.65
C THR A 126 -19.04 -14.48 -12.11
N LEU A 127 -19.79 -13.47 -11.65
CA LEU A 127 -21.15 -13.60 -11.16
C LEU A 127 -22.15 -13.91 -12.28
N THR A 128 -21.96 -13.33 -13.46
CA THR A 128 -22.85 -13.54 -14.64
C THR A 128 -22.52 -14.80 -15.42
N SER A 129 -21.29 -15.30 -15.35
CA SER A 129 -20.84 -16.53 -16.02
C SER A 129 -20.97 -17.80 -15.19
N LYS A 130 -21.43 -17.70 -13.94
CA LYS A 130 -21.81 -18.91 -13.19
C LYS A 130 -22.99 -19.56 -13.89
N PRO A 131 -22.82 -20.80 -14.39
CA PRO A 131 -23.95 -21.49 -14.94
C PRO A 131 -25.02 -21.58 -13.86
N MET A 132 -26.19 -21.06 -14.14
CA MET A 132 -27.36 -21.38 -13.33
C MET A 132 -27.52 -22.88 -13.39
N LEU A 133 -27.17 -23.56 -12.30
CA LEU A 133 -27.54 -24.95 -12.09
C LEU A 133 -29.07 -25.00 -11.97
N LEU A 134 -29.73 -25.01 -13.10
CA LEU A 134 -31.10 -25.41 -13.16
C LEU A 134 -31.12 -26.91 -12.89
N LYS A 135 -31.66 -27.26 -11.77
CA LYS A 135 -32.14 -28.62 -11.60
C LYS A 135 -33.38 -28.81 -12.45
#